data_1f68b63d0fedb0b080616497936b12f3
#
_entry.id   1f68b63d0fedb0b080616497936b12f3
#
_cell.length_a   1.000
_cell.length_b   1.000
_cell.length_c   1.000
_cell.angle_alpha   90.00
_cell.angle_beta   90.00
_cell.angle_gamma   90.00
#
_symmetry.space_group_name_H-M   'P 1'
#
loop_
_entity.id
_entity.type
_entity.pdbx_description
1 polymer ?
#
loop_
_entity_poly.entity_id
_entity_poly.type
_entity_poly.pdbx_seq_one_letter_code
_entity_poly.pdbx_strand_id
1 'polypeptide(L)'
;MNVLFLGNSHTYFHDMPALFARFGEKTCGEKPHVTMLAYSYRDLDWHQKEYFALRFNLMYGGYDYCVIQQAAHPYPPAEVTLRIGAKIIDLCHRCGVKPIVFMTWAEERFPENQQKMIDTCQQLAADNDALLAPVGRCWQQVRQERADISLFHTDGEHAGFYGAFLIAATLCKVIYGAVSPEVCGMGHDFIGSLPLDFSSPALLEDDRVQIPLDEEKCRHILNIVNGCCP
;
A
#
# COMPACT_ATOMS: atom_id res chain seq x y z
N MET A 1 -2.80 -6.64 16.37
CA MET A 1 -2.68 -7.10 14.98
C MET A 1 -1.33 -6.68 14.42
N ASN A 2 -0.63 -7.58 13.70
CA ASN A 2 0.69 -7.36 13.12
C ASN A 2 0.61 -7.46 11.57
N VAL A 3 1.12 -6.47 10.86
CA VAL A 3 1.07 -6.41 9.40
C VAL A 3 2.48 -6.24 8.82
N LEU A 4 2.87 -7.15 7.94
CA LEU A 4 4.10 -7.05 7.16
C LEU A 4 3.79 -6.40 5.80
N PHE A 5 4.54 -5.36 5.46
CA PHE A 5 4.53 -4.76 4.12
C PHE A 5 5.75 -5.24 3.33
N LEU A 6 5.49 -5.88 2.20
CA LEU A 6 6.50 -6.35 1.25
C LEU A 6 6.39 -5.54 -0.05
N GLY A 7 7.46 -4.84 -0.45
CA GLY A 7 7.38 -4.02 -1.65
C GLY A 7 8.58 -3.09 -1.88
N ASN A 8 8.30 -1.89 -2.34
CA ASN A 8 9.29 -0.86 -2.65
C ASN A 8 8.80 0.55 -2.26
N SER A 9 9.30 1.60 -2.91
CA SER A 9 8.94 2.98 -2.62
C SER A 9 7.44 3.28 -2.76
N HIS A 10 6.70 2.56 -3.60
CA HIS A 10 5.24 2.69 -3.71
C HIS A 10 4.52 2.24 -2.43
N THR A 11 5.17 1.48 -1.57
CA THR A 11 4.66 1.10 -0.25
C THR A 11 4.93 2.17 0.80
N TYR A 12 6.14 2.75 0.83
CA TYR A 12 6.55 3.60 1.97
C TYR A 12 6.52 5.10 1.72
N PHE A 13 6.24 5.55 0.49
CA PHE A 13 6.19 6.99 0.21
C PHE A 13 5.18 7.68 1.14
N HIS A 14 5.58 8.85 1.66
CA HIS A 14 4.84 9.61 2.67
C HIS A 14 4.46 8.82 3.93
N ASP A 15 5.33 7.88 4.35
CA ASP A 15 5.11 7.08 5.55
C ASP A 15 3.72 6.38 5.56
N MET A 16 3.30 5.86 4.39
CA MET A 16 1.99 5.23 4.23
C MET A 16 1.73 4.10 5.24
N PRO A 17 2.69 3.23 5.60
CA PRO A 17 2.45 2.20 6.61
C PRO A 17 2.09 2.76 7.99
N ALA A 18 2.70 3.88 8.42
CA ALA A 18 2.33 4.54 9.66
C ALA A 18 0.96 5.21 9.56
N LEU A 19 0.63 5.80 8.41
CA LEU A 19 -0.71 6.35 8.14
C LEU A 19 -1.78 5.25 8.22
N PHE A 20 -1.54 4.09 7.60
CA PHE A 20 -2.40 2.92 7.73
C PHE A 20 -2.59 2.51 9.20
N ALA A 21 -1.52 2.48 10.00
CA ALA A 21 -1.61 2.12 11.40
C ALA A 21 -2.48 3.10 12.20
N ARG A 22 -2.39 4.40 11.92
CA ARG A 22 -3.25 5.43 12.53
C ARG A 22 -4.71 5.29 12.09
N PHE A 23 -4.97 4.96 10.83
CA PHE A 23 -6.32 4.71 10.33
C PHE A 23 -6.92 3.46 10.99
N GLY A 24 -6.12 2.41 11.17
CA GLY A 24 -6.52 1.21 11.90
C GLY A 24 -6.91 1.54 13.35
N GLU A 25 -6.10 2.32 14.05
CA GLU A 25 -6.39 2.78 15.42
C GLU A 25 -7.73 3.54 15.49
N LYS A 26 -7.96 4.47 14.56
CA LYS A 26 -9.23 5.22 14.48
C LYS A 26 -10.42 4.35 14.11
N THR A 27 -10.20 3.27 13.37
CA THR A 27 -11.27 2.39 12.89
C THR A 27 -11.66 1.32 13.91
N CYS A 28 -10.69 0.70 14.58
CA CYS A 28 -10.95 -0.41 15.50
C CYS A 28 -10.53 -0.17 16.96
N GLY A 29 -9.98 1.01 17.28
CA GLY A 29 -9.56 1.37 18.64
C GLY A 29 -8.19 0.83 19.06
N GLU A 30 -7.52 0.03 18.21
CA GLU A 30 -6.20 -0.53 18.47
C GLU A 30 -5.26 -0.27 17.30
N LYS A 31 -4.09 0.33 17.58
CA LYS A 31 -3.08 0.62 16.57
C LYS A 31 -2.38 -0.67 16.15
N PRO A 32 -2.48 -1.08 14.86
CA PRO A 32 -1.74 -2.24 14.38
C PRO A 32 -0.24 -1.99 14.41
N HIS A 33 0.50 -3.03 14.73
CA HIS A 33 1.96 -3.03 14.58
C HIS A 33 2.31 -3.27 13.11
N VAL A 34 3.12 -2.40 12.52
CA VAL A 34 3.55 -2.48 11.12
C VAL A 34 5.04 -2.76 11.03
N THR A 35 5.41 -3.66 10.16
CA THR A 35 6.80 -3.95 9.79
C THR A 35 6.93 -3.85 8.28
N MET A 36 8.09 -3.42 7.80
CA MET A 36 8.30 -3.18 6.39
C MET A 36 9.56 -3.89 5.88
N LEU A 37 9.38 -4.73 4.86
CA LEU A 37 10.41 -5.26 3.97
C LEU A 37 10.24 -4.62 2.60
N ALA A 38 10.57 -3.34 2.48
CA ALA A 38 10.44 -2.61 1.23
C ALA A 38 11.75 -1.89 0.89
N TYR A 39 12.18 -2.06 -0.37
CA TYR A 39 13.46 -1.55 -0.85
C TYR A 39 13.26 -0.84 -2.19
N SER A 40 13.86 0.36 -2.34
CA SER A 40 13.79 1.15 -3.57
C SER A 40 14.11 0.31 -4.81
N TYR A 41 13.30 0.45 -5.85
CA TYR A 41 13.45 -0.21 -7.15
C TYR A 41 13.39 -1.74 -7.13
N ARG A 42 12.94 -2.37 -6.03
CA ARG A 42 12.87 -3.83 -5.94
C ARG A 42 11.48 -4.33 -6.31
N ASP A 43 11.47 -5.43 -7.06
CA ASP A 43 10.28 -6.16 -7.47
C ASP A 43 10.10 -7.45 -6.64
N LEU A 44 9.02 -8.18 -6.88
CA LEU A 44 8.78 -9.45 -6.18
C LEU A 44 9.83 -10.52 -6.51
N ASP A 45 10.43 -10.49 -7.72
CA ASP A 45 11.48 -11.45 -8.07
C ASP A 45 12.75 -11.24 -7.24
N TRP A 46 13.10 -9.99 -6.96
CA TRP A 46 14.18 -9.67 -6.02
C TRP A 46 13.85 -10.16 -4.60
N HIS A 47 12.65 -9.87 -4.08
CA HIS A 47 12.23 -10.32 -2.75
C HIS A 47 12.23 -11.84 -2.63
N GLN A 48 11.81 -12.57 -3.69
CA GLN A 48 11.87 -14.03 -3.70
C GLN A 48 13.31 -14.55 -3.64
N LYS A 49 14.27 -13.84 -4.25
CA LYS A 49 15.72 -14.20 -4.20
C LYS A 49 16.32 -13.92 -2.83
N GLU A 50 15.86 -12.88 -2.13
CA GLU A 50 16.19 -12.62 -0.72
C GLU A 50 15.39 -13.56 0.21
N TYR A 51 15.37 -14.82 -0.15
CA TYR A 51 14.49 -15.85 0.41
C TYR A 51 14.60 -15.96 1.93
N PHE A 52 15.80 -15.87 2.50
CA PHE A 52 15.96 -16.03 3.95
C PHE A 52 15.35 -14.87 4.74
N ALA A 53 15.50 -13.63 4.26
CA ALA A 53 14.88 -12.47 4.89
C ALA A 53 13.34 -12.57 4.85
N LEU A 54 12.77 -12.88 3.69
CA LEU A 54 11.33 -13.06 3.54
C LEU A 54 10.80 -14.21 4.41
N ARG A 55 11.43 -15.40 4.31
CA ARG A 55 11.04 -16.61 5.03
C ARG A 55 11.08 -16.41 6.55
N PHE A 56 12.19 -15.87 7.08
CA PHE A 56 12.33 -15.73 8.53
C PHE A 56 11.39 -14.67 9.10
N ASN A 57 11.12 -13.58 8.38
CA ASN A 57 10.09 -12.64 8.79
C ASN A 57 8.72 -13.30 8.85
N LEU A 58 8.31 -14.04 7.82
CA LEU A 58 7.01 -14.73 7.82
C LEU A 58 6.90 -15.81 8.90
N MET A 59 7.98 -16.58 9.14
CA MET A 59 7.97 -17.67 10.14
C MET A 59 8.00 -17.18 11.58
N TYR A 60 8.73 -16.10 11.86
CA TYR A 60 9.04 -15.72 13.24
C TYR A 60 8.48 -14.35 13.64
N GLY A 61 7.99 -13.55 12.69
CA GLY A 61 7.49 -12.20 12.96
C GLY A 61 6.10 -12.15 13.58
N GLY A 62 5.35 -13.25 13.57
CA GLY A 62 4.01 -13.31 14.17
C GLY A 62 3.01 -12.39 13.48
N TYR A 63 3.05 -12.32 12.14
CA TYR A 63 2.16 -11.47 11.36
C TYR A 63 0.81 -12.12 11.14
N ASP A 64 -0.24 -11.29 11.21
CA ASP A 64 -1.60 -11.66 10.81
C ASP A 64 -1.79 -11.52 9.31
N TYR A 65 -1.18 -10.48 8.72
CA TYR A 65 -1.28 -10.15 7.30
C TYR A 65 0.09 -9.84 6.69
N CYS A 66 0.23 -10.16 5.39
CA CYS A 66 1.34 -9.72 4.54
C CYS A 66 0.77 -8.99 3.31
N VAL A 67 1.03 -7.69 3.22
CA VAL A 67 0.68 -6.86 2.06
C VAL A 67 1.79 -6.98 1.03
N ILE A 68 1.46 -7.49 -0.16
CA ILE A 68 2.42 -7.86 -1.21
C ILE A 68 2.26 -6.88 -2.38
N GLN A 69 3.27 -6.02 -2.60
CA GLN A 69 3.27 -5.00 -3.64
C GLN A 69 4.33 -5.31 -4.71
N GLN A 70 3.87 -5.47 -5.96
CA GLN A 70 4.75 -5.58 -7.11
C GLN A 70 5.25 -4.21 -7.56
N ALA A 71 6.48 -4.16 -8.12
CA ALA A 71 6.97 -2.95 -8.77
C ALA A 71 5.96 -2.43 -9.81
N ALA A 72 5.72 -1.12 -9.80
CA ALA A 72 4.73 -0.48 -10.67
C ALA A 72 5.36 0.11 -11.93
N HIS A 73 6.59 0.63 -11.81
CA HIS A 73 7.23 1.38 -12.88
C HIS A 73 8.71 0.94 -13.06
N PRO A 74 9.02 0.18 -14.11
CA PRO A 74 8.09 -0.47 -15.04
C PRO A 74 7.34 -1.65 -14.39
N TYR A 75 6.09 -1.85 -14.78
CA TYR A 75 5.34 -3.02 -14.33
C TYR A 75 5.84 -4.27 -15.05
N PRO A 76 6.26 -5.32 -14.32
CA PRO A 76 6.77 -6.54 -14.94
C PRO A 76 5.73 -7.24 -15.83
N PRO A 77 6.17 -8.15 -16.72
CA PRO A 77 5.25 -9.01 -17.46
C PRO A 77 4.29 -9.75 -16.51
N ALA A 78 3.02 -9.90 -16.92
CA ALA A 78 1.98 -10.51 -16.10
C ALA A 78 2.38 -11.91 -15.62
N GLU A 79 2.92 -12.74 -16.50
CA GLU A 79 3.38 -14.10 -16.18
C GLU A 79 4.47 -14.14 -15.11
N VAL A 80 5.34 -13.12 -15.05
CA VAL A 80 6.36 -13.02 -14.00
C VAL A 80 5.71 -12.70 -12.66
N THR A 81 4.80 -11.72 -12.65
CA THR A 81 4.07 -11.31 -11.44
C THR A 81 3.23 -12.47 -10.89
N LEU A 82 2.48 -13.16 -11.76
CA LEU A 82 1.66 -14.31 -11.37
C LEU A 82 2.52 -15.45 -10.79
N ARG A 83 3.59 -15.83 -11.49
CA ARG A 83 4.46 -16.93 -11.06
C ARG A 83 5.18 -16.65 -9.74
N ILE A 84 5.72 -15.44 -9.58
CA ILE A 84 6.47 -15.07 -8.37
C ILE A 84 5.53 -14.74 -7.22
N GLY A 85 4.46 -13.98 -7.49
CA GLY A 85 3.45 -13.67 -6.50
C GLY A 85 2.83 -14.93 -5.88
N ALA A 86 2.48 -15.93 -6.70
CA ALA A 86 1.96 -17.20 -6.21
C ALA A 86 2.90 -17.90 -5.22
N LYS A 87 4.22 -17.88 -5.47
CA LYS A 87 5.20 -18.48 -4.55
C LYS A 87 5.28 -17.75 -3.21
N ILE A 88 5.19 -16.40 -3.23
CA ILE A 88 5.20 -15.59 -2.00
C ILE A 88 3.91 -15.83 -1.22
N ILE A 89 2.77 -15.90 -1.91
CA ILE A 89 1.47 -16.17 -1.31
C ILE A 89 1.45 -17.59 -0.67
N ASP A 90 1.96 -18.61 -1.36
CA ASP A 90 2.10 -19.96 -0.79
C ASP A 90 2.93 -19.96 0.50
N LEU A 91 4.03 -19.21 0.51
CA LEU A 91 4.86 -19.06 1.70
C LEU A 91 4.09 -18.40 2.85
N CYS A 92 3.29 -17.36 2.57
CA CYS A 92 2.41 -16.73 3.57
C CYS A 92 1.44 -17.75 4.16
N HIS A 93 0.71 -18.50 3.33
CA HIS A 93 -0.23 -19.52 3.77
C HIS A 93 0.43 -20.58 4.66
N ARG A 94 1.60 -21.08 4.25
CA ARG A 94 2.37 -22.07 5.03
C ARG A 94 2.86 -21.53 6.37
N CYS A 95 3.00 -20.23 6.52
CA CYS A 95 3.33 -19.56 7.77
C CYS A 95 2.09 -19.12 8.58
N GLY A 96 0.88 -19.37 8.10
CA GLY A 96 -0.37 -18.95 8.74
C GLY A 96 -0.65 -17.44 8.61
N VAL A 97 0.02 -16.77 7.68
CA VAL A 97 -0.12 -15.32 7.42
C VAL A 97 -1.09 -15.11 6.26
N LYS A 98 -2.07 -14.24 6.41
CA LYS A 98 -3.04 -13.91 5.36
C LYS A 98 -2.43 -12.98 4.32
N PRO A 99 -2.30 -13.37 3.04
CA PRO A 99 -1.74 -12.52 1.99
C PRO A 99 -2.77 -11.52 1.48
N ILE A 100 -2.30 -10.31 1.19
CA ILE A 100 -3.07 -9.25 0.52
C ILE A 100 -2.29 -8.80 -0.71
N VAL A 101 -2.84 -8.98 -1.89
CA VAL A 101 -2.28 -8.45 -3.13
C VAL A 101 -2.59 -6.96 -3.19
N PHE A 102 -1.55 -6.14 -3.14
CA PHE A 102 -1.67 -4.69 -3.28
C PHE A 102 -1.61 -4.32 -4.76
N MET A 103 -2.77 -4.02 -5.34
CA MET A 103 -2.87 -3.53 -6.72
C MET A 103 -2.39 -2.08 -6.78
N THR A 104 -1.25 -1.84 -7.42
CA THR A 104 -0.71 -0.51 -7.65
C THR A 104 -1.44 0.24 -8.78
N TRP A 105 -1.05 1.48 -9.02
CA TRP A 105 -1.61 2.35 -10.06
C TRP A 105 -0.60 2.56 -11.21
N ALA A 106 -1.10 2.90 -12.40
CA ALA A 106 -0.27 3.24 -13.54
C ALA A 106 0.34 4.65 -13.39
N GLU A 107 1.52 4.85 -13.99
CA GLU A 107 2.12 6.18 -14.11
C GLU A 107 1.14 7.19 -14.71
N GLU A 108 1.23 8.43 -14.32
CA GLU A 108 0.34 9.49 -14.80
C GLU A 108 0.39 9.66 -16.33
N ARG A 109 1.57 9.49 -16.90
CA ARG A 109 1.83 9.59 -18.36
C ARG A 109 1.43 8.36 -19.17
N PHE A 110 1.15 7.20 -18.50
CA PHE A 110 0.79 5.94 -19.16
C PHE A 110 -0.43 5.29 -18.52
N PRO A 111 -1.58 5.99 -18.47
CA PRO A 111 -2.78 5.52 -17.77
C PRO A 111 -3.37 4.23 -18.39
N GLU A 112 -3.06 3.94 -19.64
CA GLU A 112 -3.47 2.71 -20.34
C GLU A 112 -2.90 1.43 -19.72
N ASN A 113 -1.80 1.52 -18.99
CA ASN A 113 -1.21 0.38 -18.30
C ASN A 113 -2.08 -0.11 -17.13
N GLN A 114 -3.02 0.70 -16.62
CA GLN A 114 -3.82 0.36 -15.46
C GLN A 114 -4.62 -0.94 -15.65
N GLN A 115 -5.21 -1.16 -16.82
CA GLN A 115 -6.05 -2.35 -17.04
C GLN A 115 -5.23 -3.64 -16.91
N LYS A 116 -4.02 -3.68 -17.46
CA LYS A 116 -3.11 -4.82 -17.31
C LYS A 116 -2.77 -5.11 -15.85
N MET A 117 -2.55 -4.05 -15.06
CA MET A 117 -2.25 -4.19 -13.63
C MET A 117 -3.46 -4.73 -12.86
N ILE A 118 -4.67 -4.24 -13.19
CA ILE A 118 -5.93 -4.73 -12.62
C ILE A 118 -6.09 -6.22 -12.88
N ASP A 119 -6.02 -6.63 -14.16
CA ASP A 119 -6.25 -8.02 -14.56
C ASP A 119 -5.25 -8.97 -13.88
N THR A 120 -3.97 -8.58 -13.89
CA THR A 120 -2.89 -9.38 -13.27
C THR A 120 -3.09 -9.54 -11.76
N CYS A 121 -3.40 -8.44 -11.04
CA CYS A 121 -3.58 -8.50 -9.58
C CYS A 121 -4.84 -9.25 -9.19
N GLN A 122 -5.94 -9.10 -9.94
CA GLN A 122 -7.18 -9.85 -9.73
C GLN A 122 -6.96 -11.35 -9.93
N GLN A 123 -6.30 -11.74 -11.02
CA GLN A 123 -5.97 -13.12 -11.29
C GLN A 123 -5.08 -13.70 -10.18
N LEU A 124 -4.01 -12.97 -9.81
CA LEU A 124 -3.09 -13.42 -8.75
C LEU A 124 -3.82 -13.68 -7.44
N ALA A 125 -4.70 -12.77 -7.04
CA ALA A 125 -5.45 -12.89 -5.79
C ALA A 125 -6.44 -14.07 -5.85
N ALA A 126 -7.22 -14.17 -6.94
CA ALA A 126 -8.24 -15.20 -7.09
C ALA A 126 -7.66 -16.61 -7.19
N ASP A 127 -6.58 -16.80 -7.95
CA ASP A 127 -5.96 -18.11 -8.17
C ASP A 127 -5.23 -18.65 -6.93
N ASN A 128 -4.94 -17.80 -5.94
CA ASN A 128 -4.10 -18.16 -4.79
C ASN A 128 -4.75 -17.88 -3.42
N ASP A 129 -6.07 -17.72 -3.35
CA ASP A 129 -6.80 -17.47 -2.08
C ASP A 129 -6.20 -16.29 -1.28
N ALA A 130 -5.92 -15.19 -1.96
CA ALA A 130 -5.42 -13.98 -1.35
C ALA A 130 -6.47 -12.86 -1.38
N LEU A 131 -6.45 -11.98 -0.38
CA LEU A 131 -7.23 -10.75 -0.41
C LEU A 131 -6.67 -9.81 -1.49
N LEU A 132 -7.53 -8.95 -2.03
CA LEU A 132 -7.14 -7.92 -2.98
C LEU A 132 -7.38 -6.54 -2.40
N ALA A 133 -6.35 -5.72 -2.34
CA ALA A 133 -6.47 -4.28 -2.08
C ALA A 133 -6.51 -3.53 -3.43
N PRO A 134 -7.69 -3.11 -3.93
CA PRO A 134 -7.87 -2.62 -5.29
C PRO A 134 -7.48 -1.15 -5.45
N VAL A 135 -6.33 -0.75 -4.91
CA VAL A 135 -5.87 0.65 -4.87
C VAL A 135 -5.87 1.29 -6.25
N GLY A 136 -5.32 0.61 -7.27
CA GLY A 136 -5.26 1.14 -8.64
C GLY A 136 -6.63 1.40 -9.25
N ARG A 137 -7.66 0.60 -8.90
CA ARG A 137 -9.05 0.87 -9.32
C ARG A 137 -9.62 2.11 -8.64
N CYS A 138 -9.46 2.21 -7.32
CA CYS A 138 -9.88 3.40 -6.57
C CYS A 138 -9.16 4.65 -7.10
N TRP A 139 -7.86 4.54 -7.37
CA TRP A 139 -7.05 5.61 -7.95
C TRP A 139 -7.58 6.10 -9.29
N GLN A 140 -7.88 5.16 -10.20
CA GLN A 140 -8.44 5.49 -11.51
C GLN A 140 -9.79 6.20 -11.37
N GLN A 141 -10.65 5.72 -10.48
CA GLN A 141 -11.98 6.31 -10.27
C GLN A 141 -11.88 7.72 -9.67
N VAL A 142 -11.04 7.97 -8.67
CA VAL A 142 -10.82 9.31 -8.11
C VAL A 142 -10.35 10.27 -9.22
N ARG A 143 -9.40 9.87 -10.04
CA ARG A 143 -8.91 10.72 -11.15
C ARG A 143 -9.99 11.03 -12.18
N GLN A 144 -10.91 10.11 -12.46
CA GLN A 144 -12.03 10.32 -13.38
C GLN A 144 -13.09 11.26 -12.82
N GLU A 145 -13.39 11.17 -11.53
CA GLU A 145 -14.45 11.94 -10.90
C GLU A 145 -13.97 13.31 -10.37
N ARG A 146 -12.74 13.39 -9.87
CA ARG A 146 -12.19 14.56 -9.19
C ARG A 146 -10.72 14.81 -9.60
N ALA A 147 -10.53 15.34 -10.80
CA ALA A 147 -9.19 15.67 -11.32
C ALA A 147 -8.44 16.73 -10.49
N ASP A 148 -9.16 17.48 -9.62
CA ASP A 148 -8.59 18.43 -8.68
C ASP A 148 -7.94 17.78 -7.45
N ILE A 149 -8.10 16.48 -7.25
CA ILE A 149 -7.42 15.72 -6.19
C ILE A 149 -6.11 15.17 -6.75
N SER A 150 -5.00 15.80 -6.37
CA SER A 150 -3.67 15.34 -6.77
C SER A 150 -3.27 14.08 -6.02
N LEU A 151 -3.42 12.92 -6.65
CA LEU A 151 -3.02 11.64 -6.06
C LEU A 151 -1.53 11.36 -6.22
N PHE A 152 -0.90 11.87 -7.28
CA PHE A 152 0.51 11.67 -7.55
C PHE A 152 1.41 12.62 -6.79
N HIS A 153 2.60 12.15 -6.48
CA HIS A 153 3.74 12.99 -6.18
C HIS A 153 4.18 13.73 -7.46
N THR A 154 5.04 14.72 -7.32
CA THR A 154 5.50 15.59 -8.43
C THR A 154 6.22 14.85 -9.56
N ASP A 155 6.66 13.62 -9.32
CA ASP A 155 7.30 12.76 -10.33
C ASP A 155 6.29 12.06 -11.26
N GLY A 156 4.99 12.09 -10.96
CA GLY A 156 3.94 11.42 -11.73
C GLY A 156 3.94 9.89 -11.60
N GLU A 157 4.70 9.35 -10.64
CA GLU A 157 4.85 7.90 -10.41
C GLU A 157 4.43 7.51 -9.00
N HIS A 158 5.04 8.11 -7.98
CA HIS A 158 4.76 7.81 -6.58
C HIS A 158 3.45 8.45 -6.10
N ALA A 159 2.95 7.94 -4.99
CA ALA A 159 1.80 8.55 -4.33
C ALA A 159 2.17 9.92 -3.74
N GLY A 160 1.32 10.93 -3.96
CA GLY A 160 1.28 12.13 -3.15
C GLY A 160 0.52 11.90 -1.84
N PHE A 161 0.28 12.96 -1.05
CA PHE A 161 -0.39 12.82 0.24
C PHE A 161 -1.81 12.27 0.14
N TYR A 162 -2.62 12.72 -0.83
CA TYR A 162 -3.94 12.13 -1.08
C TYR A 162 -3.86 10.71 -1.63
N GLY A 163 -2.80 10.39 -2.39
CA GLY A 163 -2.52 9.02 -2.82
C GLY A 163 -2.22 8.11 -1.64
N ALA A 164 -1.37 8.54 -0.71
CA ALA A 164 -1.07 7.80 0.52
C ALA A 164 -2.33 7.59 1.39
N PHE A 165 -3.19 8.63 1.48
CA PHE A 165 -4.50 8.54 2.15
C PHE A 165 -5.37 7.45 1.50
N LEU A 166 -5.49 7.44 0.18
CA LEU A 166 -6.26 6.46 -0.57
C LEU A 166 -5.74 5.04 -0.32
N ILE A 167 -4.42 4.83 -0.36
CA ILE A 167 -3.79 3.54 -0.10
C ILE A 167 -4.12 3.05 1.33
N ALA A 168 -3.87 3.89 2.33
CA ALA A 168 -4.12 3.56 3.73
C ALA A 168 -5.60 3.23 3.98
N ALA A 169 -6.53 4.02 3.43
CA ALA A 169 -7.97 3.76 3.52
C ALA A 169 -8.38 2.46 2.85
N THR A 170 -7.83 2.16 1.65
CA THR A 170 -8.11 0.91 0.93
C THR A 170 -7.65 -0.31 1.73
N LEU A 171 -6.44 -0.28 2.28
CA LEU A 171 -5.91 -1.36 3.11
C LEU A 171 -6.72 -1.54 4.40
N CYS A 172 -7.11 -0.44 5.07
CA CYS A 172 -7.99 -0.50 6.22
C CYS A 172 -9.34 -1.14 5.88
N LYS A 173 -9.95 -0.74 4.75
CA LYS A 173 -11.23 -1.32 4.31
C LYS A 173 -11.11 -2.82 4.08
N VAL A 174 -10.04 -3.28 3.43
CA VAL A 174 -9.82 -4.71 3.15
C VAL A 174 -9.58 -5.51 4.42
N ILE A 175 -8.84 -4.96 5.39
CA ILE A 175 -8.47 -5.68 6.62
C ILE A 175 -9.58 -5.66 7.67
N TYR A 176 -10.22 -4.51 7.87
CA TYR A 176 -11.23 -4.31 8.94
C TYR A 176 -12.67 -4.36 8.43
N GLY A 177 -12.90 -4.40 7.12
CA GLY A 177 -14.24 -4.30 6.53
C GLY A 177 -14.86 -2.90 6.56
N ALA A 178 -14.22 -1.95 7.21
CA ALA A 178 -14.66 -0.56 7.34
C ALA A 178 -13.48 0.40 7.47
N VAL A 179 -13.74 1.69 7.27
CA VAL A 179 -12.82 2.78 7.63
C VAL A 179 -13.61 3.84 8.36
N SER A 180 -13.12 4.27 9.53
CA SER A 180 -13.75 5.35 10.28
C SER A 180 -13.77 6.66 9.47
N PRO A 181 -14.90 7.37 9.36
CA PRO A 181 -14.94 8.67 8.69
C PRO A 181 -14.09 9.74 9.39
N GLU A 182 -13.72 9.54 10.65
CA GLU A 182 -12.85 10.45 11.41
C GLU A 182 -11.45 10.60 10.80
N VAL A 183 -11.01 9.61 10.00
CA VAL A 183 -9.70 9.70 9.32
C VAL A 183 -9.62 10.89 8.37
N CYS A 184 -10.76 11.39 7.86
CA CYS A 184 -10.79 12.53 6.93
C CYS A 184 -10.31 13.85 7.58
N GLY A 185 -10.49 14.01 8.90
CA GLY A 185 -10.06 15.22 9.63
C GLY A 185 -8.65 15.12 10.24
N MET A 186 -7.96 13.99 10.08
CA MET A 186 -6.69 13.76 10.79
C MET A 186 -5.50 14.50 10.19
N GLY A 187 -5.56 14.91 8.90
CA GLY A 187 -4.37 15.32 8.18
C GLY A 187 -3.38 14.17 8.00
N HIS A 188 -2.19 14.48 7.57
CA HIS A 188 -1.13 13.49 7.41
C HIS A 188 0.09 13.89 8.25
N ASP A 189 0.44 13.08 9.25
CA ASP A 189 1.72 13.21 9.92
C ASP A 189 2.78 12.53 9.06
N PHE A 190 3.74 13.31 8.67
CA PHE A 190 4.80 12.88 7.79
C PHE A 190 6.15 13.05 8.49
N ILE A 191 6.93 11.99 8.55
CA ILE A 191 8.34 12.09 8.93
C ILE A 191 9.06 12.64 7.71
N GLY A 192 9.26 13.92 7.68
CA GLY A 192 9.91 14.77 6.70
C GLY A 192 10.37 14.19 5.36
N SER A 193 10.62 15.00 4.36
CA SER A 193 11.24 14.50 3.13
C SER A 193 12.55 13.85 3.52
N LEU A 194 12.59 12.53 3.54
CA LEU A 194 13.79 11.78 3.78
C LEU A 194 14.89 12.31 2.86
N PRO A 195 15.84 13.11 3.33
CA PRO A 195 17.13 13.02 2.74
C PRO A 195 17.56 11.60 3.07
N LEU A 196 17.90 10.81 2.07
CA LEU A 196 18.57 9.51 2.23
C LEU A 196 19.97 9.70 2.86
N ASP A 197 20.12 10.72 3.65
CA ASP A 197 21.31 11.03 4.40
C ASP A 197 21.22 10.34 5.75
N PHE A 198 21.87 9.17 5.83
CA PHE A 198 22.03 8.42 7.06
C PHE A 198 22.74 9.21 8.18
N SER A 199 23.23 10.42 7.92
CA SER A 199 23.78 11.30 8.94
C SER A 199 22.72 12.07 9.72
N SER A 200 21.47 12.11 9.22
CA SER A 200 20.37 12.75 9.92
C SER A 200 19.71 11.76 10.89
N PRO A 201 19.70 12.05 12.20
CA PRO A 201 18.95 11.27 13.19
C PRO A 201 17.44 11.48 13.10
N ALA A 202 16.93 12.08 12.04
CA ALA A 202 15.57 12.58 11.81
C ALA A 202 14.52 11.47 11.64
N LEU A 203 14.55 10.45 12.49
CA LEU A 203 13.55 9.37 12.47
C LEU A 203 12.80 9.27 13.80
N LEU A 204 12.92 10.32 14.63
CA LEU A 204 12.21 10.36 15.90
C LEU A 204 10.82 10.98 15.71
N GLU A 205 9.90 10.63 16.60
CA GLU A 205 8.52 11.16 16.54
C GLU A 205 8.45 12.69 16.56
N ASP A 206 9.44 13.35 17.14
CA ASP A 206 9.55 14.81 17.24
C ASP A 206 9.81 15.50 15.87
N ASP A 207 10.24 14.76 14.85
CA ASP A 207 10.52 15.28 13.51
C ASP A 207 9.29 15.24 12.58
N ARG A 208 8.14 14.90 13.11
CA ARG A 208 6.89 14.80 12.30
C ARG A 208 6.38 16.18 11.90
N VAL A 209 6.11 16.32 10.63
CA VAL A 209 5.44 17.50 10.06
C VAL A 209 3.99 17.15 9.76
N GLN A 210 3.05 17.94 10.28
CA GLN A 210 1.63 17.79 9.93
C GLN A 210 1.34 18.42 8.58
N ILE A 211 0.81 17.63 7.65
CA ILE A 211 0.30 18.09 6.36
C ILE A 211 -1.22 18.10 6.44
N PRO A 212 -1.88 19.26 6.44
CA PRO A 212 -3.34 19.32 6.42
C PRO A 212 -3.85 18.83 5.06
N LEU A 213 -4.84 17.92 5.11
CA LEU A 213 -5.57 17.49 3.92
C LEU A 213 -6.97 18.09 3.95
N ASP A 214 -7.49 18.45 2.79
CA ASP A 214 -8.86 18.92 2.65
C ASP A 214 -9.83 17.78 2.99
N GLU A 215 -10.69 18.00 3.99
CA GLU A 215 -11.58 16.99 4.52
C GLU A 215 -12.63 16.54 3.50
N GLU A 216 -13.11 17.44 2.63
CA GLU A 216 -14.08 17.10 1.58
C GLU A 216 -13.45 16.19 0.54
N LYS A 217 -12.20 16.45 0.14
CA LYS A 217 -11.46 15.58 -0.78
C LYS A 217 -11.19 14.20 -0.16
N CYS A 218 -10.82 14.16 1.11
CA CYS A 218 -10.64 12.89 1.83
C CYS A 218 -11.94 12.09 1.92
N ARG A 219 -13.08 12.74 2.18
CA ARG A 219 -14.39 12.08 2.18
C ARG A 219 -14.78 11.53 0.82
N HIS A 220 -14.48 12.26 -0.27
CA HIS A 220 -14.71 11.76 -1.61
C HIS A 220 -13.90 10.50 -1.88
N ILE A 221 -12.59 10.51 -1.56
CA ILE A 221 -11.73 9.32 -1.68
C ILE A 221 -12.31 8.15 -0.87
N LEU A 222 -12.72 8.40 0.38
CA LEU A 222 -13.27 7.37 1.26
C LEU A 222 -14.57 6.75 0.71
N ASN A 223 -15.43 7.55 0.09
CA ASN A 223 -16.64 7.07 -0.58
C ASN A 223 -16.29 6.12 -1.75
N ILE A 224 -15.29 6.47 -2.56
CA ILE A 224 -14.81 5.61 -3.66
C ILE A 224 -14.24 4.31 -3.10
N VAL A 225 -13.40 4.38 -2.06
CA VAL A 225 -12.84 3.19 -1.40
C VAL A 225 -13.94 2.25 -0.90
N ASN A 226 -14.97 2.81 -0.26
CA ASN A 226 -16.13 2.02 0.23
C ASN A 226 -16.94 1.38 -0.89
N GLY A 227 -16.96 1.97 -2.08
CA GLY A 227 -17.64 1.40 -3.26
C GLY A 227 -16.80 0.39 -4.04
N CYS A 228 -15.48 0.52 -4.05
CA CYS A 228 -14.57 -0.34 -4.81
C CYS A 228 -14.12 -1.60 -4.07
N CYS A 229 -14.10 -1.55 -2.74
CA CYS A 229 -13.69 -2.69 -1.92
C CYS A 229 -14.91 -3.54 -1.52
N PRO A 230 -14.76 -4.87 -1.51
CA PRO A 230 -15.82 -5.77 -1.06
C PRO A 230 -16.18 -5.60 0.42
#